data_3b01f9b5997c094b8456a44153112a66
#
_entry.id   3b01f9b5997c094b8456a44153112a66
#
_cell.length_a   1.000
_cell.length_b   1.000
_cell.length_c   1.000
_cell.angle_alpha   90.00
_cell.angle_beta   90.00
_cell.angle_gamma   90.00
#
_symmetry.space_group_name_H-M   'P 1'
#
loop_
_entity.id
_entity.type
_entity.pdbx_description
1 polymer ?
#
loop_
_entity_poly.entity_id
_entity_poly.type
_entity_poly.pdbx_seq_one_letter_code
_entity_poly.pdbx_strand_id
1 'polypeptide(L)'
;QSVAGSVESIRQITAQTLYDCHKAFYTPANMCLVVVGDVDPEEVLRAAREVLPRESGPAIPRDYGREEDLTPHMARIEDRMEVAMPTFLLGFKCPPVPEGEERMRLDILGDLACDVLMGESSPLFTRLYSQGLINGTFDSAYDLLPGAAYVFCGGDSNDPEAVQQAVLDEARRVVRE
;
A
#
# COMPACT_ATOMS: atom_id res chain seq x y z
N GLN A 1 -0.70 -0.21 -14.32
CA GLN A 1 0.29 -1.15 -14.89
C GLN A 1 0.64 -2.18 -13.83
N SER A 2 0.61 -3.48 -14.16
CA SER A 2 0.94 -4.53 -13.19
C SER A 2 2.38 -4.40 -12.70
N VAL A 3 2.60 -4.49 -11.38
CA VAL A 3 3.94 -4.50 -10.77
C VAL A 3 4.75 -5.71 -11.26
N ALA A 4 4.10 -6.85 -11.51
CA ALA A 4 4.74 -8.04 -12.04
C ALA A 4 5.11 -7.92 -13.54
N GLY A 5 4.65 -6.89 -14.22
CA GLY A 5 4.84 -6.74 -15.66
C GLY A 5 3.90 -7.58 -16.51
N SER A 6 4.14 -7.63 -17.81
CA SER A 6 3.46 -8.51 -18.76
C SER A 6 4.32 -9.74 -19.08
N VAL A 7 3.71 -10.77 -19.66
CA VAL A 7 4.43 -11.96 -20.14
C VAL A 7 5.55 -11.58 -21.12
N GLU A 8 5.29 -10.59 -21.97
CA GLU A 8 6.27 -10.09 -22.96
C GLU A 8 7.45 -9.40 -22.26
N SER A 9 7.17 -8.53 -21.25
CA SER A 9 8.24 -7.83 -20.51
C SER A 9 9.09 -8.80 -19.68
N ILE A 10 8.45 -9.81 -19.05
CA ILE A 10 9.16 -10.83 -18.26
C ILE A 10 10.10 -11.65 -19.16
N ARG A 11 9.68 -12.02 -20.37
CA ARG A 11 10.52 -12.76 -21.32
C ARG A 11 11.74 -12.00 -21.81
N GLN A 12 11.74 -10.67 -21.69
CA GLN A 12 12.88 -9.82 -22.06
C GLN A 12 13.91 -9.68 -20.93
N ILE A 13 13.59 -10.13 -19.71
CA ILE A 13 14.53 -10.10 -18.59
C ILE A 13 15.61 -11.14 -18.81
N THR A 14 16.86 -10.70 -18.85
CA THR A 14 18.04 -11.54 -18.96
C THR A 14 18.79 -11.60 -17.63
N ALA A 15 19.73 -12.55 -17.49
CA ALA A 15 20.64 -12.59 -16.36
C ALA A 15 21.44 -11.27 -16.23
N GLN A 16 21.84 -10.67 -17.35
CA GLN A 16 22.54 -9.38 -17.35
C GLN A 16 21.65 -8.27 -16.78
N THR A 17 20.37 -8.21 -17.17
CA THR A 17 19.40 -7.25 -16.62
C THR A 17 19.32 -7.35 -15.09
N LEU A 18 19.29 -8.57 -14.55
CA LEU A 18 19.24 -8.78 -13.08
C LEU A 18 20.53 -8.33 -12.41
N TYR A 19 21.71 -8.63 -12.99
CA TYR A 19 22.98 -8.16 -12.45
C TYR A 19 23.12 -6.64 -12.50
N ASP A 20 22.64 -6.00 -13.57
CA ASP A 20 22.68 -4.54 -13.70
C ASP A 20 21.76 -3.88 -12.67
N CYS A 21 20.54 -4.40 -12.47
CA CYS A 21 19.63 -3.95 -11.43
C CYS A 21 20.23 -4.15 -10.02
N HIS A 22 20.79 -5.32 -9.75
CA HIS A 22 21.44 -5.58 -8.47
C HIS A 22 22.58 -4.58 -8.21
N LYS A 23 23.48 -4.39 -9.18
CA LYS A 23 24.58 -3.45 -9.06
C LYS A 23 24.10 -2.01 -8.86
N ALA A 24 23.01 -1.63 -9.50
CA ALA A 24 22.46 -0.28 -9.41
C ALA A 24 21.78 -0.02 -8.06
N PHE A 25 20.99 -0.95 -7.56
CA PHE A 25 20.12 -0.70 -6.41
C PHE A 25 20.63 -1.24 -5.07
N TYR A 26 21.42 -2.33 -5.09
CA TYR A 26 21.94 -2.96 -3.87
C TYR A 26 23.30 -2.39 -3.48
N THR A 27 23.32 -1.11 -3.19
CA THR A 27 24.52 -0.39 -2.72
C THR A 27 24.28 0.20 -1.33
N PRO A 28 25.29 0.34 -0.47
CA PRO A 28 25.12 0.91 0.87
C PRO A 28 24.46 2.29 0.86
N ALA A 29 24.69 3.12 -0.16
CA ALA A 29 24.07 4.44 -0.30
C ALA A 29 22.56 4.40 -0.51
N ASN A 30 22.03 3.27 -0.98
CA ASN A 30 20.60 3.09 -1.27
C ASN A 30 19.89 2.14 -0.29
N MET A 31 20.58 1.71 0.78
CA MET A 31 20.06 0.72 1.72
C MET A 31 20.11 1.26 3.15
N CYS A 32 19.20 0.75 3.99
CA CYS A 32 19.18 0.98 5.42
C CYS A 32 19.16 -0.37 6.13
N LEU A 33 20.11 -0.58 7.06
CA LEU A 33 20.13 -1.76 7.92
C LEU A 33 19.42 -1.43 9.22
N VAL A 34 18.35 -2.16 9.52
CA VAL A 34 17.62 -2.08 10.79
C VAL A 34 17.71 -3.42 11.49
N VAL A 35 18.19 -3.40 12.74
CA VAL A 35 18.31 -4.61 13.57
C VAL A 35 17.56 -4.37 14.87
N VAL A 36 16.62 -5.26 15.20
CA VAL A 36 15.82 -5.21 16.42
C VAL A 36 15.96 -6.53 17.16
N GLY A 37 16.31 -6.47 18.45
CA GLY A 37 16.46 -7.66 19.29
C GLY A 37 17.43 -7.40 20.44
N ASP A 38 17.70 -8.45 21.20
CA ASP A 38 18.74 -8.45 22.25
C ASP A 38 20.12 -8.66 21.62
N VAL A 39 20.68 -7.60 21.05
CA VAL A 39 21.95 -7.63 20.32
C VAL A 39 22.86 -6.50 20.78
N ASP A 40 24.18 -6.74 20.73
CA ASP A 40 25.17 -5.69 20.95
C ASP A 40 25.32 -4.85 19.67
N PRO A 41 25.00 -3.53 19.70
CA PRO A 41 25.15 -2.65 18.55
C PRO A 41 26.57 -2.63 17.95
N GLU A 42 27.62 -2.72 18.78
CA GLU A 42 29.01 -2.69 18.32
C GLU A 42 29.37 -3.98 17.56
N GLU A 43 28.83 -5.13 17.96
CA GLU A 43 28.99 -6.38 17.21
C GLU A 43 28.30 -6.33 15.87
N VAL A 44 27.07 -5.77 15.79
CA VAL A 44 26.35 -5.56 14.54
C VAL A 44 27.12 -4.65 13.60
N LEU A 45 27.62 -3.52 14.11
CA LEU A 45 28.40 -2.57 13.32
C LEU A 45 29.72 -3.20 12.83
N ARG A 46 30.39 -4.01 13.66
CA ARG A 46 31.62 -4.73 13.27
C ARG A 46 31.32 -5.71 12.12
N ALA A 47 30.31 -6.54 12.28
CA ALA A 47 29.91 -7.51 11.24
C ALA A 47 29.50 -6.79 9.94
N ALA A 48 28.75 -5.71 10.03
CA ALA A 48 28.37 -4.91 8.86
C ALA A 48 29.61 -4.34 8.13
N ARG A 49 30.60 -3.81 8.86
CA ARG A 49 31.84 -3.27 8.28
C ARG A 49 32.73 -4.34 7.64
N GLU A 50 32.66 -5.60 8.07
CA GLU A 50 33.39 -6.71 7.48
C GLU A 50 32.80 -7.17 6.16
N VAL A 51 31.47 -7.10 6.01
CA VAL A 51 30.75 -7.65 4.86
C VAL A 51 30.41 -6.61 3.81
N LEU A 52 30.08 -5.37 4.24
CA LEU A 52 29.67 -4.31 3.33
C LEU A 52 30.87 -3.65 2.61
N PRO A 53 30.72 -3.23 1.36
CA PRO A 53 31.74 -2.47 0.66
C PRO A 53 32.07 -1.17 1.40
N ARG A 54 33.35 -0.82 1.48
CA ARG A 54 33.81 0.43 2.13
C ARG A 54 33.44 1.67 1.32
N GLU A 55 33.37 1.53 0.02
CA GLU A 55 32.99 2.61 -0.90
C GLU A 55 31.58 2.37 -1.40
N SER A 56 30.76 3.37 -1.25
CA SER A 56 29.39 3.41 -1.74
C SER A 56 29.33 4.47 -2.83
N GLY A 57 28.81 4.11 -4.01
CA GLY A 57 28.47 5.08 -5.02
C GLY A 57 27.38 6.06 -4.52
N PRO A 58 27.04 7.09 -5.29
CA PRO A 58 25.95 7.96 -4.94
C PRO A 58 24.62 7.20 -4.89
N ALA A 59 23.74 7.61 -3.98
CA ALA A 59 22.38 7.09 -3.96
C ALA A 59 21.70 7.39 -5.32
N ILE A 60 20.96 6.42 -5.83
CA ILE A 60 20.23 6.59 -7.09
C ILE A 60 19.04 7.51 -6.83
N PRO A 61 18.88 8.61 -7.59
CA PRO A 61 17.72 9.46 -7.47
C PRO A 61 16.47 8.66 -7.87
N ARG A 62 15.42 8.80 -7.07
CA ARG A 62 14.14 8.16 -7.33
C ARG A 62 13.25 9.13 -8.09
N ASP A 63 12.70 8.68 -9.21
CA ASP A 63 11.70 9.40 -9.97
C ASP A 63 10.34 8.73 -9.72
N TYR A 64 9.47 9.40 -8.98
CA TYR A 64 8.11 8.94 -8.69
C TYR A 64 7.09 9.43 -9.72
N GLY A 65 7.55 10.09 -10.78
CA GLY A 65 6.69 10.66 -11.81
C GLY A 65 6.06 11.98 -11.39
N ARG A 66 4.88 12.25 -11.94
CA ARG A 66 4.12 13.47 -11.64
C ARG A 66 3.25 13.26 -10.41
N GLU A 67 2.96 14.35 -9.70
CA GLU A 67 1.93 14.33 -8.66
C GLU A 67 0.60 13.82 -9.24
N GLU A 68 -0.06 12.97 -8.47
CA GLU A 68 -1.35 12.40 -8.83
C GLU A 68 -2.46 13.44 -8.67
N ASP A 69 -3.30 13.57 -9.70
CA ASP A 69 -4.55 14.33 -9.59
C ASP A 69 -5.51 13.58 -8.63
N LEU A 70 -6.22 14.34 -7.81
CA LEU A 70 -7.25 13.78 -6.91
C LEU A 70 -8.46 13.22 -7.69
N THR A 71 -8.66 13.68 -8.92
CA THR A 71 -9.71 13.13 -9.79
C THR A 71 -9.31 11.77 -10.34
N PRO A 72 -10.09 10.71 -10.12
CA PRO A 72 -9.76 9.41 -10.70
C PRO A 72 -9.85 9.45 -12.22
N HIS A 73 -8.88 8.84 -12.90
CA HIS A 73 -8.88 8.75 -14.37
C HIS A 73 -10.09 7.96 -14.89
N MET A 74 -10.47 6.91 -14.18
CA MET A 74 -11.71 6.15 -14.41
C MET A 74 -12.43 5.94 -13.08
N ALA A 75 -13.74 6.21 -13.07
CA ALA A 75 -14.54 6.05 -11.86
C ALA A 75 -14.87 4.58 -11.55
N ARG A 76 -14.86 3.71 -12.57
CA ARG A 76 -15.14 2.28 -12.44
C ARG A 76 -14.39 1.49 -13.50
N ILE A 77 -13.87 0.34 -13.08
CA ILE A 77 -13.29 -0.67 -13.96
C ILE A 77 -13.92 -2.00 -13.59
N GLU A 78 -14.31 -2.77 -14.60
CA GLU A 78 -14.78 -4.15 -14.42
C GLU A 78 -13.94 -5.07 -15.28
N ASP A 79 -13.55 -6.20 -14.71
CA ASP A 79 -12.89 -7.27 -15.42
C ASP A 79 -13.58 -8.60 -15.12
N ARG A 80 -13.51 -9.55 -16.05
CA ARG A 80 -14.10 -10.87 -15.90
C ARG A 80 -13.01 -11.91 -15.77
N MET A 81 -12.99 -12.55 -14.62
CA MET A 81 -12.05 -13.61 -14.29
C MET A 81 -12.76 -14.84 -13.73
N GLU A 82 -12.12 -16.01 -13.78
CA GLU A 82 -12.61 -17.20 -13.10
C GLU A 82 -12.36 -17.06 -11.58
N VAL A 83 -13.37 -16.53 -10.90
CA VAL A 83 -13.36 -16.35 -9.43
C VAL A 83 -14.59 -17.02 -8.83
N ALA A 84 -14.49 -17.50 -7.61
CA ALA A 84 -15.60 -18.17 -6.91
C ALA A 84 -16.70 -17.16 -6.54
N MET A 85 -16.35 -15.91 -6.27
CA MET A 85 -17.25 -14.82 -5.92
C MET A 85 -16.69 -13.50 -6.49
N PRO A 86 -17.54 -12.52 -6.83
CA PRO A 86 -17.07 -11.21 -7.23
C PRO A 86 -16.21 -10.57 -6.15
N THR A 87 -15.04 -10.08 -6.54
CA THR A 87 -14.14 -9.34 -5.68
C THR A 87 -14.15 -7.87 -6.09
N PHE A 88 -14.16 -6.96 -5.14
CA PHE A 88 -14.16 -5.53 -5.40
C PHE A 88 -13.07 -4.80 -4.63
N LEU A 89 -12.68 -3.65 -5.14
CA LEU A 89 -11.82 -2.69 -4.47
C LEU A 89 -12.39 -1.28 -4.66
N LEU A 90 -12.59 -0.57 -3.55
CA LEU A 90 -12.97 0.84 -3.52
C LEU A 90 -11.75 1.65 -3.10
N GLY A 91 -11.42 2.70 -3.87
CA GLY A 91 -10.33 3.60 -3.57
C GLY A 91 -10.77 5.05 -3.53
N PHE A 92 -10.31 5.78 -2.53
CA PHE A 92 -10.56 7.22 -2.35
C PHE A 92 -9.21 7.94 -2.33
N LYS A 93 -8.93 8.74 -3.36
CA LYS A 93 -7.70 9.55 -3.42
C LYS A 93 -7.75 10.66 -2.36
N CYS A 94 -6.64 10.79 -1.63
CA CYS A 94 -6.42 11.81 -0.63
C CYS A 94 -5.28 12.75 -1.08
N PRO A 95 -5.21 13.98 -0.55
CA PRO A 95 -4.07 14.86 -0.81
C PRO A 95 -2.75 14.19 -0.42
N PRO A 96 -1.69 14.35 -1.23
CA PRO A 96 -0.39 13.80 -0.90
C PRO A 96 0.16 14.43 0.39
N VAL A 97 0.89 13.65 1.17
CA VAL A 97 1.47 14.09 2.44
C VAL A 97 2.98 14.22 2.27
N PRO A 98 3.58 15.37 2.65
CA PRO A 98 5.03 15.55 2.62
C PRO A 98 5.76 14.57 3.52
N GLU A 99 7.01 14.25 3.18
CA GLU A 99 7.86 13.43 4.02
C GLU A 99 8.15 14.10 5.38
N GLY A 100 8.32 13.30 6.42
CA GLY A 100 8.67 13.77 7.76
C GLY A 100 7.74 13.26 8.85
N GLU A 101 7.78 13.92 10.01
CA GLU A 101 7.02 13.52 11.20
C GLU A 101 5.50 13.53 10.97
N GLU A 102 5.02 14.54 10.23
CA GLU A 102 3.59 14.65 9.90
C GLU A 102 3.09 13.48 9.04
N ARG A 103 3.94 12.98 8.14
CA ARG A 103 3.62 11.78 7.35
C ARG A 103 3.42 10.56 8.26
N MET A 104 4.35 10.32 9.18
CA MET A 104 4.25 9.21 10.14
C MET A 104 2.99 9.33 11.01
N ARG A 105 2.69 10.57 11.46
CA ARG A 105 1.47 10.83 12.24
C ARG A 105 0.21 10.55 11.46
N LEU A 106 0.12 11.00 10.21
CA LEU A 106 -1.06 10.80 9.34
C LEU A 106 -1.21 9.34 8.91
N ASP A 107 -0.12 8.61 8.75
CA ASP A 107 -0.13 7.17 8.48
C ASP A 107 -0.86 6.42 9.61
N ILE A 108 -0.41 6.61 10.84
CA ILE A 108 -1.02 5.99 12.03
C ILE A 108 -2.48 6.44 12.22
N LEU A 109 -2.77 7.73 12.03
CA LEU A 109 -4.13 8.25 12.18
C LEU A 109 -5.06 7.75 11.06
N GLY A 110 -4.54 7.58 9.86
CA GLY A 110 -5.30 7.06 8.72
C GLY A 110 -5.68 5.60 8.92
N ASP A 111 -4.74 4.77 9.35
CA ASP A 111 -5.01 3.37 9.67
C ASP A 111 -6.01 3.25 10.84
N LEU A 112 -5.81 4.02 11.91
CA LEU A 112 -6.77 4.04 13.01
C LEU A 112 -8.17 4.48 12.57
N ALA A 113 -8.27 5.46 11.67
CA ALA A 113 -9.55 5.90 11.12
C ALA A 113 -10.21 4.81 10.26
N CYS A 114 -9.42 4.06 9.47
CA CYS A 114 -9.90 2.90 8.72
C CYS A 114 -10.42 1.81 9.66
N ASP A 115 -9.70 1.49 10.72
CA ASP A 115 -10.11 0.50 11.72
C ASP A 115 -11.42 0.89 12.43
N VAL A 116 -11.54 2.15 12.85
CA VAL A 116 -12.74 2.65 13.51
C VAL A 116 -13.96 2.64 12.57
N LEU A 117 -13.75 2.99 11.31
CA LEU A 117 -14.84 3.11 10.33
C LEU A 117 -15.23 1.75 9.74
N MET A 118 -14.27 0.93 9.36
CA MET A 118 -14.45 -0.26 8.51
C MET A 118 -13.85 -1.54 9.09
N GLY A 119 -13.04 -1.48 10.16
CA GLY A 119 -12.42 -2.64 10.78
C GLY A 119 -13.44 -3.63 11.33
N GLU A 120 -13.02 -4.86 11.60
CA GLU A 120 -13.88 -5.99 12.02
C GLU A 120 -14.75 -5.69 13.25
N SER A 121 -14.30 -4.80 14.14
CA SER A 121 -15.03 -4.36 15.34
C SER A 121 -16.00 -3.22 15.07
N SER A 122 -16.02 -2.63 13.87
CA SER A 122 -16.86 -1.49 13.54
C SER A 122 -18.34 -1.88 13.40
N PRO A 123 -19.26 -0.96 13.70
CA PRO A 123 -20.69 -1.17 13.46
C PRO A 123 -20.98 -1.43 11.96
N LEU A 124 -20.23 -0.80 11.07
CA LEU A 124 -20.37 -1.01 9.63
C LEU A 124 -20.05 -2.45 9.25
N PHE A 125 -18.86 -2.94 9.62
CA PHE A 125 -18.44 -4.31 9.34
C PHE A 125 -19.46 -5.32 9.88
N THR A 126 -19.80 -5.20 11.15
CA THR A 126 -20.75 -6.13 11.82
C THR A 126 -22.09 -6.17 11.08
N ARG A 127 -22.62 -5.02 10.64
CA ARG A 127 -23.86 -4.92 9.88
C ARG A 127 -23.74 -5.59 8.52
N LEU A 128 -22.72 -5.25 7.72
CA LEU A 128 -22.52 -5.80 6.39
C LEU A 128 -22.27 -7.32 6.42
N TYR A 129 -21.48 -7.77 7.38
CA TYR A 129 -21.20 -9.19 7.59
C TYR A 129 -22.46 -9.98 7.94
N SER A 130 -23.29 -9.47 8.88
CA SER A 130 -24.56 -10.11 9.28
C SER A 130 -25.58 -10.16 8.14
N GLN A 131 -25.51 -9.21 7.20
CA GLN A 131 -26.35 -9.19 6.00
C GLN A 131 -25.81 -10.08 4.87
N GLY A 132 -24.62 -10.67 5.03
CA GLY A 132 -23.96 -11.47 4.00
C GLY A 132 -23.47 -10.65 2.80
N LEU A 133 -23.33 -9.32 2.97
CA LEU A 133 -22.83 -8.42 1.92
C LEU A 133 -21.29 -8.47 1.82
N ILE A 134 -20.61 -8.79 2.92
CA ILE A 134 -19.16 -9.03 2.97
C ILE A 134 -18.87 -10.33 3.72
N ASN A 135 -17.66 -10.81 3.61
CA ASN A 135 -17.14 -11.93 4.38
C ASN A 135 -15.79 -11.56 5.04
N GLY A 136 -15.08 -12.54 5.59
CA GLY A 136 -13.79 -12.33 6.26
C GLY A 136 -12.64 -11.90 5.34
N THR A 137 -12.86 -11.71 4.04
CA THR A 137 -11.87 -11.13 3.11
C THR A 137 -11.93 -9.61 3.03
N PHE A 138 -12.98 -8.99 3.62
CA PHE A 138 -13.11 -7.55 3.63
C PHE A 138 -12.05 -6.91 4.52
N ASP A 139 -11.31 -5.98 3.94
CA ASP A 139 -10.23 -5.27 4.60
C ASP A 139 -10.17 -3.81 4.14
N SER A 140 -9.50 -2.97 4.90
CA SER A 140 -9.33 -1.54 4.59
C SER A 140 -7.99 -1.04 5.10
N ALA A 141 -7.41 -0.07 4.39
CA ALA A 141 -6.18 0.57 4.81
C ALA A 141 -6.08 2.02 4.29
N TYR A 142 -5.16 2.77 4.88
CA TYR A 142 -4.72 4.07 4.42
C TYR A 142 -3.27 3.97 3.94
N ASP A 143 -3.04 4.18 2.65
CA ASP A 143 -1.72 4.10 2.06
C ASP A 143 -1.15 5.47 1.73
N LEU A 144 0.07 5.69 2.18
CA LEU A 144 0.88 6.86 1.84
C LEU A 144 2.03 6.47 0.91
N LEU A 145 1.95 6.95 -0.33
CA LEU A 145 3.03 6.83 -1.31
C LEU A 145 3.69 8.19 -1.55
N PRO A 146 4.91 8.23 -2.08
CA PRO A 146 5.50 9.48 -2.52
C PRO A 146 4.62 10.15 -3.60
N GLY A 147 4.11 11.35 -3.30
CA GLY A 147 3.23 12.10 -4.18
C GLY A 147 1.78 11.62 -4.28
N ALA A 148 1.37 10.60 -3.49
CA ALA A 148 -0.01 10.11 -3.48
C ALA A 148 -0.42 9.60 -2.10
N ALA A 149 -1.71 9.71 -1.78
CA ALA A 149 -2.31 9.10 -0.60
C ALA A 149 -3.71 8.59 -0.96
N TYR A 150 -4.14 7.49 -0.38
CA TYR A 150 -5.47 6.96 -0.61
C TYR A 150 -5.96 6.05 0.52
N VAL A 151 -7.25 6.12 0.77
CA VAL A 151 -7.98 5.12 1.54
C VAL A 151 -8.51 4.08 0.58
N PHE A 152 -8.39 2.81 0.91
CA PHE A 152 -9.07 1.77 0.16
C PHE A 152 -9.75 0.78 1.09
N CYS A 153 -10.78 0.12 0.58
CA CYS A 153 -11.37 -1.06 1.18
C CYS A 153 -11.82 -2.01 0.08
N GLY A 154 -11.86 -3.29 0.38
CA GLY A 154 -12.23 -4.30 -0.59
C GLY A 154 -12.39 -5.68 0.00
N GLY A 155 -12.81 -6.61 -0.82
CA GLY A 155 -13.05 -8.00 -0.46
C GLY A 155 -14.04 -8.65 -1.41
N ASP A 156 -14.59 -9.76 -1.00
CA ASP A 156 -15.61 -10.47 -1.78
C ASP A 156 -17.01 -9.97 -1.42
N SER A 157 -17.83 -9.74 -2.43
CA SER A 157 -19.24 -9.35 -2.26
C SER A 157 -20.07 -9.74 -3.48
N ASN A 158 -21.30 -10.17 -3.24
CA ASN A 158 -22.29 -10.35 -4.31
C ASN A 158 -22.97 -9.03 -4.72
N ASP A 159 -22.81 -7.96 -3.92
CA ASP A 159 -23.36 -6.64 -4.19
C ASP A 159 -22.37 -5.54 -3.76
N PRO A 160 -21.29 -5.33 -4.55
CA PRO A 160 -20.29 -4.29 -4.28
C PRO A 160 -20.86 -2.87 -4.20
N GLU A 161 -21.92 -2.58 -4.95
CA GLU A 161 -22.58 -1.28 -4.95
C GLU A 161 -23.26 -0.98 -3.60
N ALA A 162 -23.94 -1.98 -3.02
CA ALA A 162 -24.53 -1.84 -1.69
C ALA A 162 -23.45 -1.62 -0.62
N VAL A 163 -22.31 -2.31 -0.73
CA VAL A 163 -21.16 -2.09 0.17
C VAL A 163 -20.61 -0.68 0.01
N GLN A 164 -20.39 -0.21 -1.21
CA GLN A 164 -19.92 1.14 -1.49
C GLN A 164 -20.84 2.19 -0.86
N GLN A 165 -22.13 2.06 -1.07
CA GLN A 165 -23.11 3.00 -0.51
C GLN A 165 -23.07 3.00 1.02
N ALA A 166 -22.97 1.82 1.65
CA ALA A 166 -22.89 1.69 3.10
C ALA A 166 -21.63 2.34 3.68
N VAL A 167 -20.48 2.18 3.03
CA VAL A 167 -19.21 2.83 3.41
C VAL A 167 -19.33 4.35 3.34
N LEU A 168 -19.89 4.88 2.25
CA LEU A 168 -20.08 6.31 2.07
C LEU A 168 -21.07 6.91 3.10
N ASP A 169 -22.12 6.19 3.43
CA ASP A 169 -23.12 6.65 4.40
C ASP A 169 -22.54 6.62 5.82
N GLU A 170 -21.75 5.60 6.17
CA GLU A 170 -21.08 5.52 7.45
C GLU A 170 -20.03 6.64 7.62
N ALA A 171 -19.22 6.90 6.58
CA ALA A 171 -18.28 8.00 6.60
C ALA A 171 -18.97 9.36 6.81
N ARG A 172 -20.11 9.59 6.14
CA ARG A 172 -20.92 10.80 6.37
C ARG A 172 -21.52 10.89 7.76
N ARG A 173 -21.89 9.75 8.35
CA ARG A 173 -22.43 9.70 9.72
C ARG A 173 -21.37 10.10 10.73
N VAL A 174 -20.20 9.47 10.66
CA VAL A 174 -19.10 9.71 11.61
C VAL A 174 -18.61 11.17 11.59
N VAL A 175 -18.61 11.82 10.41
CA VAL A 175 -18.21 13.24 10.30
C VAL A 175 -19.22 14.20 10.95
N ARG A 176 -20.48 13.78 11.15
CA ARG A 176 -21.55 14.62 11.70
C ARG A 176 -21.73 14.50 13.20
N GLU A 177 -21.23 13.43 13.80
CA GLU A 177 -21.26 13.16 15.24
C GLU A 177 -19.99 13.62 15.95
#